data_74ecd24bde8207bc96300814061f4625
#
_entry.id   74ecd24bde8207bc96300814061f4625
#
_cell.length_a   1.000
_cell.length_b   1.000
_cell.length_c   1.000
_cell.angle_alpha   90.00
_cell.angle_beta   90.00
_cell.angle_gamma   90.00
#
_symmetry.space_group_name_H-M   'P 1'
#
loop_
_entity.id
_entity.type
_entity.pdbx_description
1 polymer ?
#
loop_
_entity_poly.entity_id
_entity_poly.type
_entity_poly.pdbx_seq_one_letter_code
_entity_poly.pdbx_strand_id
1 'polypeptide(L)'
;SIFGGGDSALDWAIELSKESNVNLIHRRDEFRGAQATVDKMYDLQKAGKINLFTKYQMANAYGEQTLESIDIKHDNNEIKNLKTDYVLGFFGLIMQLGPIANWGLNLNKKTIEVDTEKFETNQKGIYAVGDICTYPGKLKLILSGFHEGALAARACFKLARPDEKYRFEFTTTSTNLLKRLGKKE
;
A
#
# COMPACT_ATOMS: atom_id res chain seq x y z
N SER A 1 0.62 -18.84 -7.48
CA SER A 1 1.60 -18.01 -8.24
C SER A 1 1.50 -16.57 -7.81
N ILE A 2 2.64 -15.94 -7.51
CA ILE A 2 2.75 -14.57 -7.00
C ILE A 2 3.53 -13.74 -8.00
N PHE A 3 2.94 -12.63 -8.45
CA PHE A 3 3.57 -11.70 -9.39
C PHE A 3 3.96 -10.40 -8.69
N GLY A 4 5.23 -10.06 -8.73
CA GLY A 4 5.76 -8.82 -8.18
C GLY A 4 7.23 -8.93 -7.79
N GLY A 5 7.81 -7.82 -7.33
CA GLY A 5 9.24 -7.78 -6.93
C GLY A 5 9.51 -6.72 -5.87
N GLY A 6 8.48 -6.20 -5.22
CA GLY A 6 8.56 -5.34 -4.05
C GLY A 6 8.26 -6.09 -2.76
N ASP A 7 8.33 -5.39 -1.61
CA ASP A 7 8.15 -5.97 -0.28
C ASP A 7 6.91 -6.85 -0.18
N SER A 8 5.74 -6.37 -0.61
CA SER A 8 4.49 -7.14 -0.51
C SER A 8 4.55 -8.50 -1.21
N ALA A 9 5.15 -8.55 -2.41
CA ALA A 9 5.28 -9.82 -3.15
C ALA A 9 6.21 -10.79 -2.43
N LEU A 10 7.32 -10.29 -1.90
CA LEU A 10 8.32 -11.08 -1.18
C LEU A 10 7.78 -11.58 0.15
N ASP A 11 7.12 -10.74 0.93
CA ASP A 11 6.54 -11.10 2.22
C ASP A 11 5.48 -12.20 2.06
N TRP A 12 4.58 -12.05 1.08
CA TRP A 12 3.58 -13.08 0.79
C TRP A 12 4.18 -14.36 0.23
N ALA A 13 5.22 -14.28 -0.60
CA ALA A 13 5.91 -15.48 -1.10
C ALA A 13 6.56 -16.25 0.05
N ILE A 14 7.22 -15.57 0.97
CA ILE A 14 7.84 -16.17 2.15
C ILE A 14 6.79 -16.78 3.08
N GLU A 15 5.70 -16.04 3.34
CA GLU A 15 4.67 -16.51 4.26
C GLU A 15 3.95 -17.76 3.72
N LEU A 16 3.49 -17.70 2.46
CA LEU A 16 2.76 -18.80 1.84
C LEU A 16 3.63 -20.01 1.54
N SER A 17 4.96 -19.86 1.41
CA SER A 17 5.87 -20.99 1.20
C SER A 17 5.94 -21.97 2.38
N LYS A 18 5.39 -21.59 3.54
CA LYS A 18 5.33 -22.47 4.71
C LYS A 18 4.32 -23.61 4.53
N GLU A 19 3.24 -23.37 3.79
CA GLU A 19 2.08 -24.27 3.68
C GLU A 19 1.69 -24.62 2.24
N SER A 20 2.30 -23.95 1.25
CA SER A 20 1.91 -24.08 -0.16
C SER A 20 3.13 -24.10 -1.09
N ASN A 21 2.93 -24.66 -2.30
CA ASN A 21 3.89 -24.53 -3.38
C ASN A 21 3.81 -23.12 -3.97
N VAL A 22 4.86 -22.35 -3.87
CA VAL A 22 4.89 -20.97 -4.31
C VAL A 22 5.75 -20.81 -5.56
N ASN A 23 5.15 -20.23 -6.61
CA ASN A 23 5.87 -19.70 -7.77
C ASN A 23 5.95 -18.18 -7.60
N LEU A 24 7.14 -17.62 -7.45
CA LEU A 24 7.37 -16.19 -7.44
C LEU A 24 7.85 -15.75 -8.82
N ILE A 25 7.06 -14.91 -9.48
CA ILE A 25 7.31 -14.45 -10.84
C ILE A 25 7.58 -12.95 -10.83
N HIS A 26 8.73 -12.54 -11.36
CA HIS A 26 9.13 -11.15 -11.45
C HIS A 26 9.62 -10.81 -12.85
N ARG A 27 9.20 -9.63 -13.37
CA ARG A 27 9.58 -9.17 -14.72
C ARG A 27 11.02 -8.66 -14.85
N ARG A 28 11.78 -8.57 -13.77
CA ARG A 28 13.18 -8.12 -13.74
C ARG A 28 14.04 -9.12 -13.00
N ASP A 29 15.37 -8.97 -13.08
CA ASP A 29 16.29 -9.75 -12.26
C ASP A 29 16.42 -9.21 -10.84
N GLU A 30 16.23 -7.90 -10.66
CA GLU A 30 16.44 -7.22 -9.39
C GLU A 30 15.13 -6.99 -8.65
N PHE A 31 15.12 -7.31 -7.38
CA PHE A 31 14.01 -7.06 -6.46
C PHE A 31 14.14 -5.68 -5.81
N ARG A 32 13.01 -5.05 -5.48
CA ARG A 32 12.94 -3.73 -4.83
C ARG A 32 12.55 -3.81 -3.35
N GLY A 33 12.47 -4.98 -2.78
CA GLY A 33 12.17 -5.18 -1.37
C GLY A 33 13.39 -4.91 -0.49
N ALA A 34 13.17 -4.88 0.83
CA ALA A 34 14.24 -4.79 1.81
C ALA A 34 15.23 -5.94 1.64
N GLN A 35 16.55 -5.65 1.72
CA GLN A 35 17.59 -6.64 1.43
C GLN A 35 17.44 -7.91 2.26
N ALA A 36 17.14 -7.77 3.56
CA ALA A 36 16.93 -8.92 4.43
C ALA A 36 15.77 -9.83 3.98
N THR A 37 14.70 -9.27 3.41
CA THR A 37 13.58 -10.02 2.85
C THR A 37 13.97 -10.71 1.55
N VAL A 38 14.74 -10.03 0.70
CA VAL A 38 15.28 -10.60 -0.55
C VAL A 38 16.20 -11.78 -0.25
N ASP A 39 17.11 -11.63 0.72
CA ASP A 39 18.04 -12.70 1.12
C ASP A 39 17.28 -13.93 1.64
N LYS A 40 16.28 -13.72 2.48
CA LYS A 40 15.41 -14.79 3.00
C LYS A 40 14.64 -15.50 1.89
N MET A 41 14.14 -14.79 0.90
CA MET A 41 13.49 -15.36 -0.28
C MET A 41 14.44 -16.26 -1.07
N TYR A 42 15.68 -15.81 -1.28
CA TYR A 42 16.70 -16.64 -1.97
C TYR A 42 17.09 -17.88 -1.18
N ASP A 43 17.13 -17.82 0.14
CA ASP A 43 17.39 -19.01 0.96
C ASP A 43 16.25 -20.02 0.86
N LEU A 44 14.99 -19.56 0.82
CA LEU A 44 13.83 -20.42 0.58
C LEU A 44 13.82 -21.01 -0.84
N GLN A 45 14.26 -20.23 -1.83
CA GLN A 45 14.44 -20.72 -3.20
C GLN A 45 15.50 -21.82 -3.28
N LYS A 46 16.67 -21.64 -2.64
CA LYS A 46 17.73 -22.66 -2.56
C LYS A 46 17.23 -23.91 -1.82
N ALA A 47 16.38 -23.77 -0.80
CA ALA A 47 15.77 -24.85 -0.07
C ALA A 47 14.61 -25.55 -0.82
N GLY A 48 14.29 -25.12 -2.05
CA GLY A 48 13.22 -25.67 -2.87
C GLY A 48 11.80 -25.37 -2.37
N LYS A 49 11.64 -24.35 -1.51
CA LYS A 49 10.34 -23.89 -0.97
C LYS A 49 9.64 -22.87 -1.84
N ILE A 50 10.41 -22.13 -2.65
CA ILE A 50 9.91 -21.15 -3.60
C ILE A 50 10.52 -21.45 -4.97
N ASN A 51 9.69 -21.53 -5.99
CA ASN A 51 10.13 -21.56 -7.40
C ASN A 51 10.23 -20.12 -7.88
N LEU A 52 11.43 -19.70 -8.27
CA LEU A 52 11.67 -18.34 -8.70
C LEU A 52 11.78 -18.26 -10.23
N PHE A 53 11.03 -17.31 -10.81
CA PHE A 53 11.01 -17.01 -12.24
C PHE A 53 11.26 -15.50 -12.45
N THR A 54 12.50 -15.12 -12.75
CA THR A 54 12.85 -13.74 -13.13
C THR A 54 12.76 -13.54 -14.63
N LYS A 55 12.53 -12.30 -15.07
CA LYS A 55 12.28 -11.91 -16.47
C LYS A 55 11.03 -12.54 -17.09
N TYR A 56 10.11 -13.02 -16.27
CA TYR A 56 8.83 -13.55 -16.72
C TYR A 56 7.66 -12.62 -16.41
N GLN A 57 6.67 -12.65 -17.28
CA GLN A 57 5.39 -11.98 -17.14
C GLN A 57 4.26 -12.98 -17.44
N MET A 58 3.08 -12.73 -16.88
CA MET A 58 1.91 -13.55 -17.19
C MET A 58 1.50 -13.36 -18.64
N ALA A 59 1.25 -14.46 -19.34
CA ALA A 59 0.79 -14.47 -20.73
C ALA A 59 -0.67 -14.89 -20.82
N ASN A 60 -1.03 -16.05 -20.25
CA ASN A 60 -2.38 -16.60 -20.27
C ASN A 60 -2.76 -17.23 -18.94
N ALA A 61 -4.06 -17.45 -18.74
CA ALA A 61 -4.62 -18.21 -17.64
C ALA A 61 -5.63 -19.23 -18.20
N TYR A 62 -5.69 -20.41 -17.60
CA TYR A 62 -6.52 -21.53 -18.03
C TYR A 62 -7.29 -22.10 -16.84
N GLY A 63 -8.52 -22.56 -17.12
CA GLY A 63 -9.43 -23.20 -16.19
C GLY A 63 -10.87 -22.90 -16.61
N GLU A 64 -11.80 -23.80 -16.29
CA GLU A 64 -13.23 -23.63 -16.61
C GLU A 64 -14.00 -22.92 -15.49
N GLN A 65 -14.02 -23.49 -14.28
CA GLN A 65 -14.70 -22.90 -13.11
C GLN A 65 -13.70 -22.31 -12.11
N THR A 66 -12.51 -22.86 -12.06
CA THR A 66 -11.41 -22.43 -11.21
C THR A 66 -10.15 -22.32 -12.04
N LEU A 67 -9.17 -21.56 -11.56
CA LEU A 67 -7.86 -21.48 -12.19
C LEU A 67 -7.14 -22.83 -12.03
N GLU A 68 -6.59 -23.33 -13.12
CA GLU A 68 -5.86 -24.62 -13.16
C GLU A 68 -4.39 -24.44 -13.52
N SER A 69 -4.09 -23.53 -14.45
CA SER A 69 -2.73 -23.22 -14.85
C SER A 69 -2.60 -21.84 -15.45
N ILE A 70 -1.36 -21.37 -15.50
CA ILE A 70 -1.00 -20.11 -16.18
C ILE A 70 0.18 -20.34 -17.12
N ASP A 71 0.23 -19.58 -18.19
CA ASP A 71 1.44 -19.42 -18.98
C ASP A 71 2.19 -18.17 -18.52
N ILE A 72 3.48 -18.34 -18.28
CA ILE A 72 4.42 -17.23 -18.09
C ILE A 72 5.36 -17.16 -19.28
N LYS A 73 5.64 -15.93 -19.71
CA LYS A 73 6.49 -15.66 -20.87
C LYS A 73 7.74 -14.90 -20.41
N HIS A 74 8.91 -15.43 -20.76
CA HIS A 74 10.19 -14.80 -20.56
C HIS A 74 10.50 -13.74 -21.62
N ASP A 75 11.39 -12.81 -21.33
CA ASP A 75 11.81 -11.75 -22.25
C ASP A 75 12.41 -12.30 -23.58
N ASN A 76 12.99 -13.51 -23.57
CA ASN A 76 13.49 -14.21 -24.77
C ASN A 76 12.39 -14.95 -25.57
N ASN A 77 11.11 -14.75 -25.23
CA ASN A 77 9.91 -15.41 -25.78
C ASN A 77 9.69 -16.87 -25.37
N GLU A 78 10.49 -17.44 -24.48
CA GLU A 78 10.21 -18.76 -23.90
C GLU A 78 8.90 -18.72 -23.12
N ILE A 79 8.06 -19.73 -23.29
CA ILE A 79 6.78 -19.88 -22.55
C ILE A 79 6.88 -21.11 -21.66
N LYS A 80 6.46 -20.95 -20.40
CA LYS A 80 6.32 -22.05 -19.43
C LYS A 80 4.89 -22.10 -18.93
N ASN A 81 4.30 -23.28 -18.92
CA ASN A 81 3.03 -23.51 -18.25
C ASN A 81 3.28 -23.94 -16.80
N LEU A 82 2.62 -23.27 -15.85
CA LEU A 82 2.71 -23.56 -14.43
C LEU A 82 1.33 -23.95 -13.92
N LYS A 83 1.23 -25.12 -13.28
CA LYS A 83 0.03 -25.50 -12.50
C LYS A 83 -0.16 -24.46 -11.39
N THR A 84 -1.36 -23.90 -11.30
CA THR A 84 -1.61 -22.75 -10.43
C THR A 84 -3.08 -22.71 -10.04
N ASP A 85 -3.36 -22.77 -8.75
CA ASP A 85 -4.71 -22.68 -8.21
C ASP A 85 -5.10 -21.22 -7.91
N TYR A 86 -4.12 -20.37 -7.55
CA TYR A 86 -4.33 -18.96 -7.19
C TYR A 86 -3.27 -18.06 -7.79
N VAL A 87 -3.67 -16.86 -8.22
CA VAL A 87 -2.77 -15.79 -8.67
C VAL A 87 -2.89 -14.59 -7.77
N LEU A 88 -1.77 -14.13 -7.23
CA LEU A 88 -1.66 -12.90 -6.44
C LEU A 88 -0.80 -11.89 -7.22
N GLY A 89 -1.38 -10.74 -7.56
CA GLY A 89 -0.71 -9.67 -8.32
C GLY A 89 -0.31 -8.50 -7.43
N PHE A 90 0.99 -8.30 -7.23
CA PHE A 90 1.55 -7.17 -6.46
C PHE A 90 2.28 -6.19 -7.39
N PHE A 91 1.53 -5.53 -8.28
CA PHE A 91 2.08 -4.62 -9.29
C PHE A 91 2.31 -3.19 -8.80
N GLY A 92 2.03 -2.93 -7.52
CA GLY A 92 2.04 -1.59 -6.93
C GLY A 92 0.75 -0.82 -7.20
N LEU A 93 0.70 0.40 -6.69
CA LEU A 93 -0.46 1.28 -6.83
C LEU A 93 -0.22 2.30 -7.94
N ILE A 94 -1.19 2.45 -8.80
CA ILE A 94 -1.25 3.54 -9.78
C ILE A 94 -2.32 4.51 -9.32
N MET A 95 -1.90 5.67 -8.85
CA MET A 95 -2.82 6.71 -8.40
C MET A 95 -3.64 7.24 -9.57
N GLN A 96 -4.96 7.26 -9.40
CA GLN A 96 -5.91 7.87 -10.30
C GLN A 96 -6.86 8.72 -9.48
N LEU A 97 -6.82 10.04 -9.69
CA LEU A 97 -7.66 10.98 -8.92
C LEU A 97 -9.14 10.93 -9.33
N GLY A 98 -9.43 10.40 -10.52
CA GLY A 98 -10.81 10.33 -11.01
C GLY A 98 -11.48 11.71 -11.00
N PRO A 99 -12.75 11.84 -10.55
CA PRO A 99 -13.48 13.11 -10.50
C PRO A 99 -12.81 14.18 -9.64
N ILE A 100 -12.00 13.80 -8.64
CA ILE A 100 -11.28 14.73 -7.75
C ILE A 100 -10.37 15.66 -8.56
N ALA A 101 -9.82 15.21 -9.68
CA ALA A 101 -8.97 16.03 -10.56
C ALA A 101 -9.70 17.29 -11.10
N ASN A 102 -11.03 17.29 -11.10
CA ASN A 102 -11.87 18.38 -11.63
C ASN A 102 -12.43 19.30 -10.52
N TRP A 103 -12.02 19.15 -9.27
CA TRP A 103 -12.50 19.95 -8.16
C TRP A 103 -11.80 21.30 -8.01
N GLY A 104 -10.94 21.66 -8.94
CA GLY A 104 -10.18 22.93 -8.90
C GLY A 104 -9.08 22.93 -7.84
N LEU A 105 -8.59 21.75 -7.46
CA LEU A 105 -7.48 21.59 -6.52
C LEU A 105 -6.15 21.82 -7.23
N ASN A 106 -5.18 22.38 -6.51
CA ASN A 106 -3.80 22.45 -7.00
C ASN A 106 -3.20 21.05 -7.00
N LEU A 107 -2.80 20.60 -8.19
CA LEU A 107 -2.25 19.25 -8.39
C LEU A 107 -0.77 19.34 -8.77
N ASN A 108 0.03 18.49 -8.14
CA ASN A 108 1.38 18.19 -8.58
C ASN A 108 1.40 16.75 -9.12
N LYS A 109 1.43 16.61 -10.45
CA LYS A 109 1.26 15.32 -11.17
C LYS A 109 -0.08 14.67 -10.79
N LYS A 110 -0.06 13.64 -9.94
CA LYS A 110 -1.23 12.88 -9.48
C LYS A 110 -1.46 13.02 -7.97
N THR A 111 -0.92 14.05 -7.35
CA THR A 111 -1.05 14.32 -5.92
C THR A 111 -1.60 15.71 -5.70
N ILE A 112 -2.27 15.92 -4.58
CA ILE A 112 -2.94 17.18 -4.19
C ILE A 112 -1.97 18.00 -3.34
N GLU A 113 -1.72 19.24 -3.71
CA GLU A 113 -0.91 20.14 -2.90
C GLU A 113 -1.69 20.62 -1.68
N VAL A 114 -1.01 20.64 -0.53
CA VAL A 114 -1.57 21.06 0.75
C VAL A 114 -0.58 21.94 1.51
N ASP A 115 -1.09 22.77 2.42
CA ASP A 115 -0.25 23.41 3.42
C ASP A 115 0.18 22.40 4.50
N THR A 116 1.31 22.63 5.14
CA THR A 116 1.86 21.71 6.16
C THR A 116 1.37 22.00 7.57
N GLU A 117 0.62 23.07 7.79
CA GLU A 117 0.07 23.41 9.10
C GLU A 117 -1.23 22.67 9.38
N LYS A 118 -2.11 22.56 8.37
CA LYS A 118 -3.46 22.04 8.51
C LYS A 118 -3.78 20.91 7.54
N PHE A 119 -2.95 20.74 6.50
CA PHE A 119 -3.20 19.86 5.37
C PHE A 119 -4.44 20.25 4.56
N GLU A 120 -4.76 21.56 4.57
CA GLU A 120 -5.82 22.14 3.76
C GLU A 120 -5.30 22.36 2.33
N THR A 121 -6.18 22.14 1.35
CA THR A 121 -5.89 22.41 -0.06
C THR A 121 -6.07 23.90 -0.38
N ASN A 122 -5.88 24.31 -1.64
CA ASN A 122 -6.24 25.65 -2.10
C ASN A 122 -7.76 25.93 -2.03
N GLN A 123 -8.59 24.91 -1.88
CA GLN A 123 -10.04 25.04 -1.69
C GLN A 123 -10.37 24.91 -0.20
N LYS A 124 -10.92 26.00 0.36
CA LYS A 124 -11.26 26.06 1.78
C LYS A 124 -12.22 24.93 2.21
N GLY A 125 -11.88 24.26 3.29
CA GLY A 125 -12.68 23.17 3.85
C GLY A 125 -12.41 21.82 3.18
N ILE A 126 -11.49 21.74 2.21
CA ILE A 126 -11.04 20.49 1.61
C ILE A 126 -9.60 20.21 2.09
N TYR A 127 -9.43 19.06 2.70
CA TYR A 127 -8.15 18.59 3.25
C TYR A 127 -7.70 17.32 2.53
N ALA A 128 -6.40 17.14 2.37
CA ALA A 128 -5.85 15.91 1.81
C ALA A 128 -4.68 15.41 2.67
N VAL A 129 -4.70 14.12 3.00
CA VAL A 129 -3.71 13.47 3.87
C VAL A 129 -3.31 12.10 3.31
N GLY A 130 -2.18 11.56 3.75
CA GLY A 130 -1.68 10.28 3.28
C GLY A 130 -1.02 10.38 1.90
N ASP A 131 -1.00 9.28 1.17
CA ASP A 131 -0.26 9.17 -0.10
C ASP A 131 -0.80 10.05 -1.23
N ILE A 132 -2.05 10.52 -1.11
CA ILE A 132 -2.68 11.39 -2.09
C ILE A 132 -2.17 12.83 -2.03
N CYS A 133 -1.72 13.31 -0.86
CA CYS A 133 -1.24 14.67 -0.71
C CYS A 133 0.27 14.81 -0.98
N THR A 134 0.69 16.04 -1.30
CA THR A 134 2.09 16.41 -1.48
C THR A 134 2.40 17.77 -0.88
N TYR A 135 3.60 17.88 -0.34
CA TYR A 135 4.21 19.10 0.21
C TYR A 135 5.73 18.92 0.25
N PRO A 136 6.54 19.98 0.43
CA PRO A 136 8.00 19.84 0.56
C PRO A 136 8.40 18.91 1.70
N GLY A 137 9.21 17.91 1.41
CA GLY A 137 9.65 16.89 2.40
C GLY A 137 8.67 15.75 2.65
N LYS A 138 7.61 15.59 1.84
CA LYS A 138 6.64 14.50 1.96
C LYS A 138 7.29 13.13 1.87
N LEU A 139 7.08 12.32 2.90
CA LEU A 139 7.38 10.88 2.90
C LEU A 139 6.07 10.08 2.85
N LYS A 140 5.98 9.15 1.91
CA LYS A 140 4.82 8.26 1.75
C LYS A 140 4.92 7.08 2.73
N LEU A 141 4.63 7.37 3.99
CA LEU A 141 4.63 6.41 5.09
C LEU A 141 3.29 6.47 5.82
N ILE A 142 2.88 5.34 6.38
CA ILE A 142 1.67 5.24 7.23
C ILE A 142 1.79 6.22 8.41
N LEU A 143 2.97 6.31 9.03
CA LEU A 143 3.25 7.25 10.12
C LEU A 143 2.97 8.71 9.72
N SER A 144 3.44 9.13 8.53
CA SER A 144 3.19 10.48 8.02
C SER A 144 1.70 10.73 7.84
N GLY A 145 0.99 9.77 7.24
CA GLY A 145 -0.46 9.87 7.05
C GLY A 145 -1.25 10.01 8.35
N PHE A 146 -0.87 9.31 9.42
CA PHE A 146 -1.48 9.47 10.74
C PHE A 146 -1.22 10.85 11.35
N HIS A 147 0.00 11.35 11.25
CA HIS A 147 0.35 12.69 11.73
C HIS A 147 -0.45 13.77 10.97
N GLU A 148 -0.46 13.70 9.65
CA GLU A 148 -1.21 14.58 8.77
C GLU A 148 -2.70 14.56 9.11
N GLY A 149 -3.26 13.36 9.30
CA GLY A 149 -4.67 13.17 9.67
C GLY A 149 -5.02 13.81 11.02
N ALA A 150 -4.11 13.75 12.00
CA ALA A 150 -4.32 14.39 13.30
C ALA A 150 -4.38 15.91 13.20
N LEU A 151 -3.51 16.52 12.38
CA LEU A 151 -3.51 17.98 12.15
C LEU A 151 -4.73 18.43 11.33
N ALA A 152 -5.07 17.70 10.27
CA ALA A 152 -6.27 17.95 9.46
C ALA A 152 -7.55 17.85 10.29
N ALA A 153 -7.69 16.80 11.11
CA ALA A 153 -8.84 16.61 11.99
C ALA A 153 -9.04 17.78 12.97
N ARG A 154 -7.93 18.30 13.53
CA ARG A 154 -7.95 19.48 14.39
C ARG A 154 -8.42 20.73 13.64
N ALA A 155 -7.99 20.92 12.41
CA ALA A 155 -8.38 22.02 11.56
C ALA A 155 -9.87 21.90 11.17
N CYS A 156 -10.32 20.70 10.78
CA CYS A 156 -11.72 20.40 10.51
C CYS A 156 -12.62 20.68 11.71
N PHE A 157 -12.20 20.30 12.93
CA PHE A 157 -12.96 20.59 14.15
C PHE A 157 -13.20 22.07 14.33
N LYS A 158 -12.17 22.90 14.19
CA LYS A 158 -12.29 24.36 14.31
C LYS A 158 -13.23 24.97 13.27
N LEU A 159 -13.25 24.42 12.05
CA LEU A 159 -14.12 24.87 10.98
C LEU A 159 -15.58 24.45 11.21
N ALA A 160 -15.79 23.21 11.64
CA ALA A 160 -17.12 22.63 11.86
C ALA A 160 -17.77 23.11 13.18
N ARG A 161 -16.97 23.48 14.17
CA ARG A 161 -17.38 23.86 15.52
C ARG A 161 -16.68 25.16 15.96
N PRO A 162 -16.93 26.31 15.29
CA PRO A 162 -16.19 27.56 15.54
C PRO A 162 -16.38 28.08 16.96
N ASP A 163 -17.53 27.85 17.57
CA ASP A 163 -17.88 28.33 18.91
C ASP A 163 -17.41 27.39 20.03
N GLU A 164 -16.92 26.19 19.70
CA GLU A 164 -16.45 25.24 20.69
C GLU A 164 -14.94 25.38 20.91
N LYS A 165 -14.53 25.44 22.19
CA LYS A 165 -13.10 25.41 22.53
C LYS A 165 -12.54 24.01 22.32
N TYR A 166 -11.57 23.87 21.40
CA TYR A 166 -10.78 22.65 21.31
C TYR A 166 -9.86 22.54 22.51
N ARG A 167 -10.04 21.51 23.34
CA ARG A 167 -9.10 21.15 24.41
C ARG A 167 -8.25 19.96 23.92
N PHE A 168 -6.95 20.17 23.92
CA PHE A 168 -6.01 19.07 23.73
C PHE A 168 -5.93 18.30 25.04
N GLU A 169 -6.30 17.03 25.02
CA GLU A 169 -6.20 16.13 26.18
C GLU A 169 -5.42 14.89 25.76
N PHE A 170 -4.50 14.43 26.62
CA PHE A 170 -3.90 13.12 26.40
C PHE A 170 -4.92 12.03 26.74
N THR A 171 -4.93 10.95 25.96
CA THR A 171 -5.86 9.82 26.17
C THR A 171 -5.74 9.21 27.56
N THR A 172 -4.53 9.23 28.13
CA THR A 172 -4.21 8.72 29.48
C THR A 172 -4.78 9.56 30.61
N THR A 173 -5.11 10.83 30.37
CA THR A 173 -5.61 11.77 31.37
C THR A 173 -7.03 12.27 31.08
N SER A 174 -7.63 11.82 30.00
CA SER A 174 -8.97 12.25 29.61
C SER A 174 -10.05 11.50 30.41
N THR A 175 -10.68 12.20 31.38
CA THR A 175 -11.82 11.69 32.14
C THR A 175 -13.01 11.38 31.25
N ASN A 176 -13.20 12.14 30.15
CA ASN A 176 -14.27 11.90 29.18
C ASN A 176 -14.06 10.58 28.42
N LEU A 177 -12.82 10.26 28.05
CA LEU A 177 -12.49 8.99 27.39
C LEU A 177 -12.69 7.82 28.34
N LEU A 178 -12.24 7.93 29.60
CA LEU A 178 -12.43 6.89 30.61
C LEU A 178 -13.91 6.59 30.83
N LYS A 179 -14.76 7.61 30.94
CA LYS A 179 -16.22 7.45 31.02
C LYS A 179 -16.81 6.73 29.81
N ARG A 180 -16.41 7.11 28.60
CA ARG A 180 -16.88 6.44 27.34
C ARG A 180 -16.43 4.98 27.24
N LEU A 181 -15.29 4.64 27.82
CA LEU A 181 -14.76 3.27 27.88
C LEU A 181 -15.32 2.46 29.06
N GLY A 182 -16.23 3.04 29.87
CA GLY A 182 -16.81 2.39 31.04
C GLY A 182 -15.80 2.13 32.18
N LYS A 183 -14.65 2.78 32.16
CA LYS A 183 -13.64 2.69 33.23
C LYS A 183 -13.91 3.76 34.29
N LYS A 184 -13.92 3.33 35.54
CA LYS A 184 -13.96 4.23 36.70
C LYS A 184 -12.57 4.83 36.91
N GLU A 185 -12.55 6.06 37.45
CA GLU A 185 -11.32 6.71 37.95
C GLU A 185 -10.62 5.86 38.99
#